data_98501c0fabc143abf57cf350d52b5d2e
#
_entry.id   98501c0fabc143abf57cf350d52b5d2e
#
_cell.length_a   1.000
_cell.length_b   1.000
_cell.length_c   1.000
_cell.angle_alpha   90.00
_cell.angle_beta   90.00
_cell.angle_gamma   90.00
#
_symmetry.space_group_name_H-M   'P 1'
#
loop_
_entity.id
_entity.type
_entity.pdbx_description
1 polymer ?
#
loop_
_entity_poly.entity_id
_entity_poly.type
_entity_poly.pdbx_seq_one_letter_code
_entity_poly.pdbx_strand_id
1 'polypeptide(L)'
;MNWICLLIFAFFSIAAVVKDIRELMIPDWTIIAGSAALLAYQALFARGLIVQGLLGAALSPLLFYAVRRITNFGMGLGDVKYSILCGLCAGANLAFLSYAAASLICALYFASKYLLDKKTGKKNGRKAKIPFAPFMAAGIIAVCAIDRASSFV
;
A
#
# COMPACT_ATOMS: atom_id res chain seq x y z
N MET A 1 15.34 1.66 -7.99
CA MET A 1 14.76 2.37 -6.82
C MET A 1 15.82 2.64 -5.75
N ASN A 2 15.61 3.64 -4.84
CA ASN A 2 16.58 4.01 -3.81
C ASN A 2 16.18 3.43 -2.43
N TRP A 3 17.13 2.81 -1.70
CA TRP A 3 16.88 2.23 -0.37
C TRP A 3 16.37 3.26 0.65
N ILE A 4 16.83 4.51 0.52
CA ILE A 4 16.41 5.58 1.43
C ILE A 4 14.93 5.91 1.25
N CYS A 5 14.41 5.92 0.01
CA CYS A 5 12.97 6.06 -0.23
C CYS A 5 12.17 4.94 0.45
N LEU A 6 12.67 3.69 0.36
CA LEU A 6 12.01 2.55 0.99
C LEU A 6 12.04 2.63 2.52
N LEU A 7 13.13 3.11 3.11
CA LEU A 7 13.25 3.31 4.56
C LEU A 7 12.30 4.41 5.05
N ILE A 8 12.24 5.55 4.34
CA ILE A 8 11.29 6.63 4.66
C ILE A 8 9.85 6.11 4.57
N PHE A 9 9.52 5.41 3.49
CA PHE A 9 8.21 4.79 3.32
C PHE A 9 7.90 3.82 4.45
N ALA A 10 8.80 2.90 4.78
CA ALA A 10 8.60 1.90 5.83
C ALA A 10 8.35 2.56 7.20
N PHE A 11 9.10 3.60 7.54
CA PHE A 11 8.95 4.33 8.80
C PHE A 11 7.52 4.90 8.96
N PHE A 12 7.02 5.63 7.96
CA PHE A 12 5.67 6.19 8.01
C PHE A 12 4.58 5.12 7.85
N SER A 13 4.85 4.06 7.09
CA SER A 13 3.93 2.93 6.91
C SER A 13 3.71 2.13 8.17
N ILE A 14 4.71 1.97 9.04
CA ILE A 14 4.53 1.28 10.33
C ILE A 14 3.42 1.95 11.15
N ALA A 15 3.46 3.29 11.27
CA ALA A 15 2.44 4.02 12.01
C ALA A 15 1.05 3.91 11.36
N ALA A 16 0.97 3.98 10.02
CA ALA A 16 -0.27 3.82 9.27
C ALA A 16 -0.86 2.41 9.44
N VAL A 17 -0.03 1.36 9.28
CA VAL A 17 -0.43 -0.05 9.39
C VAL A 17 -0.88 -0.40 10.80
N VAL A 18 -0.16 0.04 11.84
CA VAL A 18 -0.54 -0.22 13.24
C VAL A 18 -1.91 0.38 13.56
N LYS A 19 -2.17 1.60 13.10
CA LYS A 19 -3.48 2.23 13.30
C LYS A 19 -4.57 1.58 12.46
N ASP A 20 -4.29 1.19 11.22
CA ASP A 20 -5.26 0.48 10.38
C ASP A 20 -5.65 -0.87 10.98
N ILE A 21 -4.71 -1.61 11.57
CA ILE A 21 -5.00 -2.88 12.25
C ILE A 21 -5.85 -2.67 13.52
N ARG A 22 -5.61 -1.61 14.27
CA ARG A 22 -6.29 -1.37 15.55
C ARG A 22 -7.63 -0.67 15.41
N GLU A 23 -7.70 0.34 14.55
CA GLU A 23 -8.83 1.27 14.48
C GLU A 23 -9.53 1.25 13.12
N LEU A 24 -8.99 0.53 12.11
CA LEU A 24 -9.45 0.54 10.72
C LEU A 24 -9.50 1.97 10.14
N MET A 25 -8.55 2.80 10.58
CA MET A 25 -8.38 4.17 10.14
C MET A 25 -6.90 4.48 9.94
N ILE A 26 -6.57 5.09 8.80
CA ILE A 26 -5.21 5.54 8.49
C ILE A 26 -5.13 7.03 8.82
N PRO A 27 -4.21 7.46 9.70
CA PRO A 27 -4.09 8.86 10.08
C PRO A 27 -3.58 9.70 8.90
N ASP A 28 -4.24 10.81 8.61
CA ASP A 28 -3.86 11.68 7.49
C ASP A 28 -2.45 12.27 7.67
N TRP A 29 -2.00 12.51 8.90
CA TRP A 29 -0.66 13.05 9.16
C TRP A 29 0.46 12.12 8.69
N THR A 30 0.28 10.78 8.75
CA THR A 30 1.29 9.82 8.27
C THR A 30 1.45 9.89 6.76
N ILE A 31 0.35 10.11 6.05
CA ILE A 31 0.35 10.26 4.60
C ILE A 31 0.99 11.59 4.21
N ILE A 32 0.57 12.68 4.85
CA ILE A 32 1.08 14.03 4.55
C ILE A 32 2.58 14.12 4.87
N ALA A 33 2.98 13.76 6.09
CA ALA A 33 4.38 13.82 6.51
C ALA A 33 5.27 12.87 5.71
N GLY A 34 4.80 11.63 5.45
CA GLY A 34 5.52 10.65 4.66
C GLY A 34 5.69 11.09 3.21
N SER A 35 4.64 11.63 2.60
CA SER A 35 4.70 12.16 1.23
C SER A 35 5.61 13.38 1.13
N ALA A 36 5.56 14.29 2.09
CA ALA A 36 6.45 15.45 2.14
C ALA A 36 7.92 15.04 2.30
N ALA A 37 8.21 14.08 3.17
CA ALA A 37 9.56 13.55 3.37
C ALA A 37 10.10 12.85 2.10
N LEU A 38 9.27 12.04 1.43
CA LEU A 38 9.66 11.39 0.17
C LEU A 38 9.91 12.41 -0.94
N LEU A 39 9.02 13.40 -1.10
CA LEU A 39 9.19 14.45 -2.10
C LEU A 39 10.44 15.28 -1.84
N ALA A 40 10.67 15.69 -0.60
CA ALA A 40 11.87 16.43 -0.23
C ALA A 40 13.14 15.64 -0.54
N TYR A 41 13.18 14.35 -0.17
CA TYR A 41 14.30 13.50 -0.47
C TYR A 41 14.52 13.33 -1.99
N GLN A 42 13.46 13.08 -2.75
CA GLN A 42 13.53 12.92 -4.21
C GLN A 42 14.00 14.23 -4.88
N ALA A 43 13.51 15.38 -4.41
CA ALA A 43 13.90 16.68 -4.97
C ALA A 43 15.38 17.02 -4.73
N LEU A 44 15.90 16.69 -3.58
CA LEU A 44 17.27 17.04 -3.18
C LEU A 44 18.31 16.03 -3.68
N PHE A 45 18.00 14.73 -3.60
CA PHE A 45 18.98 13.66 -3.75
C PHE A 45 18.69 12.67 -4.89
N ALA A 46 17.45 12.62 -5.38
CA ALA A 46 17.02 11.59 -6.34
C ALA A 46 16.08 12.16 -7.43
N ARG A 47 16.48 13.26 -8.05
CA ARG A 47 15.65 14.00 -9.03
C ARG A 47 15.10 13.14 -10.16
N GLY A 48 15.83 12.13 -10.60
CA GLY A 48 15.35 11.19 -11.62
C GLY A 48 14.12 10.36 -11.21
N LEU A 49 13.82 10.27 -9.92
CA LEU A 49 12.67 9.53 -9.41
C LEU A 49 11.40 10.41 -9.25
N ILE A 50 11.53 11.75 -9.28
CA ILE A 50 10.41 12.67 -9.00
C ILE A 50 9.25 12.42 -9.96
N VAL A 51 9.52 12.37 -11.25
CA VAL A 51 8.48 12.24 -12.28
C VAL A 51 7.72 10.92 -12.10
N GLN A 52 8.43 9.81 -11.92
CA GLN A 52 7.84 8.50 -11.68
C GLN A 52 7.07 8.46 -10.35
N GLY A 53 7.60 9.07 -9.30
CA GLY A 53 6.94 9.19 -8.01
C GLY A 53 5.65 10.00 -8.09
N LEU A 54 5.68 11.17 -8.75
CA LEU A 54 4.48 12.01 -8.93
C LEU A 54 3.41 11.31 -9.78
N LEU A 55 3.82 10.62 -10.87
CA LEU A 55 2.89 9.81 -11.66
C LEU A 55 2.28 8.69 -10.82
N GLY A 56 3.08 8.00 -10.01
CA GLY A 56 2.58 6.99 -9.07
C GLY A 56 1.61 7.57 -8.05
N ALA A 57 1.95 8.73 -7.46
CA ALA A 57 1.10 9.42 -6.48
C ALA A 57 -0.23 9.92 -7.08
N ALA A 58 -0.28 10.24 -8.36
CA ALA A 58 -1.49 10.67 -9.04
C ALA A 58 -2.35 9.49 -9.51
N LEU A 59 -1.74 8.48 -10.13
CA LEU A 59 -2.45 7.35 -10.72
C LEU A 59 -2.95 6.34 -9.67
N SER A 60 -2.20 6.12 -8.58
CA SER A 60 -2.58 5.18 -7.55
C SER A 60 -3.92 5.51 -6.88
N PRO A 61 -4.15 6.73 -6.35
CA PRO A 61 -5.42 7.07 -5.73
C PRO A 61 -6.57 7.07 -6.74
N LEU A 62 -6.30 7.39 -8.02
CA LEU A 62 -7.31 7.32 -9.08
C LEU A 62 -7.79 5.87 -9.29
N LEU A 63 -6.83 4.91 -9.36
CA LEU A 63 -7.14 3.48 -9.45
C LEU A 63 -7.97 3.01 -8.23
N PHE A 64 -7.50 3.31 -7.02
CA PHE A 64 -8.20 2.90 -5.79
C PHE A 64 -9.57 3.57 -5.65
N TYR A 65 -9.71 4.82 -6.09
CA TYR A 65 -11.01 5.49 -6.12
C TYR A 65 -11.96 4.83 -7.13
N ALA A 66 -11.47 4.44 -8.31
CA ALA A 66 -12.26 3.70 -9.30
C ALA A 66 -12.73 2.35 -8.73
N VAL A 67 -11.82 1.57 -8.10
CA VAL A 67 -12.16 0.32 -7.42
C VAL A 67 -13.20 0.55 -6.32
N ARG A 68 -13.04 1.60 -5.52
CA ARG A 68 -14.02 1.97 -4.49
C ARG A 68 -15.40 2.25 -5.07
N ARG A 69 -15.48 2.92 -6.23
CA ARG A 69 -16.76 3.19 -6.92
C ARG A 69 -17.39 1.91 -7.44
N ILE A 70 -16.61 1.03 -8.08
CA ILE A 70 -17.07 -0.26 -8.62
C ILE A 70 -17.55 -1.18 -7.50
N THR A 71 -16.90 -1.18 -6.34
CA THR A 71 -17.25 -2.00 -5.18
C THR A 71 -18.35 -1.40 -4.29
N ASN A 72 -19.08 -0.40 -4.76
CA ASN A 72 -20.13 0.29 -3.99
C ASN A 72 -19.63 0.75 -2.60
N PHE A 73 -18.50 1.45 -2.60
CA PHE A 73 -17.86 1.96 -1.38
C PHE A 73 -17.39 0.88 -0.39
N GLY A 74 -17.13 -0.33 -0.87
CA GLY A 74 -16.60 -1.43 -0.05
C GLY A 74 -15.18 -1.20 0.48
N MET A 75 -14.39 -0.35 -0.21
CA MET A 75 -13.01 0.01 0.17
C MET A 75 -12.96 1.29 1.02
N GLY A 76 -12.08 1.34 2.01
CA GLY A 76 -11.86 2.51 2.87
C GLY A 76 -11.29 3.72 2.12
N LEU A 77 -11.69 4.94 2.50
CA LEU A 77 -11.04 6.16 1.99
C LEU A 77 -9.59 6.26 2.44
N GLY A 78 -9.26 5.65 3.58
CA GLY A 78 -7.89 5.58 4.08
C GLY A 78 -6.94 4.90 3.09
N ASP A 79 -7.37 3.78 2.49
CA ASP A 79 -6.57 3.04 1.51
C ASP A 79 -6.32 3.86 0.23
N VAL A 80 -7.35 4.63 -0.21
CA VAL A 80 -7.23 5.55 -1.35
C VAL A 80 -6.17 6.61 -1.07
N LYS A 81 -6.20 7.23 0.12
CA LYS A 81 -5.21 8.23 0.53
C LYS A 81 -3.82 7.60 0.71
N TYR A 82 -3.74 6.42 1.34
CA TYR A 82 -2.48 5.72 1.57
C TYR A 82 -1.79 5.31 0.27
N SER A 83 -2.55 5.04 -0.79
CA SER A 83 -2.00 4.73 -2.11
C SER A 83 -1.16 5.87 -2.71
N ILE A 84 -1.37 7.14 -2.28
CA ILE A 84 -0.54 8.28 -2.67
C ILE A 84 0.90 8.06 -2.18
N LEU A 85 1.06 7.73 -0.90
CA LEU A 85 2.37 7.47 -0.29
C LEU A 85 3.05 6.26 -0.94
N CYS A 86 2.29 5.18 -1.21
CA CYS A 86 2.77 4.00 -1.91
C CYS A 86 3.25 4.32 -3.32
N GLY A 87 2.45 5.06 -4.09
CA GLY A 87 2.75 5.45 -5.46
C GLY A 87 3.96 6.38 -5.55
N LEU A 88 4.08 7.30 -4.60
CA LEU A 88 5.23 8.22 -4.53
C LEU A 88 6.54 7.47 -4.24
N CYS A 89 6.49 6.45 -3.40
CA CYS A 89 7.65 5.63 -3.06
C CYS A 89 8.10 4.74 -4.23
N ALA A 90 7.16 3.99 -4.81
CA ALA A 90 7.46 2.96 -5.80
C ALA A 90 7.50 3.48 -7.25
N GLY A 91 6.90 4.64 -7.52
CA GLY A 91 6.61 5.09 -8.88
C GLY A 91 5.45 4.31 -9.51
N ALA A 92 4.95 4.77 -10.66
CA ALA A 92 3.75 4.22 -11.27
C ALA A 92 3.85 2.71 -11.54
N ASN A 93 4.89 2.27 -12.23
CA ASN A 93 5.03 0.88 -12.68
C ASN A 93 5.12 -0.12 -11.53
N LEU A 94 6.00 0.14 -10.56
CA LEU A 94 6.19 -0.76 -9.42
C LEU A 94 5.01 -0.70 -8.45
N ALA A 95 4.34 0.45 -8.33
CA ALA A 95 3.15 0.58 -7.51
C ALA A 95 2.02 -0.33 -8.02
N PHE A 96 1.73 -0.34 -9.32
CA PHE A 96 0.70 -1.22 -9.89
C PHE A 96 1.01 -2.70 -9.68
N LEU A 97 2.27 -3.10 -9.90
CA LEU A 97 2.72 -4.48 -9.64
C LEU A 97 2.58 -4.84 -8.16
N SER A 98 2.92 -3.92 -7.27
CA SER A 98 2.79 -4.11 -5.82
C SER A 98 1.33 -4.24 -5.36
N TYR A 99 0.40 -3.49 -5.98
CA TYR A 99 -1.02 -3.60 -5.68
C TYR A 99 -1.61 -4.93 -6.16
N ALA A 100 -1.16 -5.43 -7.31
CA ALA A 100 -1.53 -6.76 -7.78
C ALA A 100 -1.03 -7.85 -6.81
N ALA A 101 0.23 -7.77 -6.37
CA ALA A 101 0.80 -8.68 -5.38
C ALA A 101 0.06 -8.59 -4.03
N ALA A 102 -0.22 -7.38 -3.54
CA ALA A 102 -0.97 -7.15 -2.30
C ALA A 102 -2.37 -7.75 -2.35
N SER A 103 -3.07 -7.59 -3.49
CA SER A 103 -4.40 -8.14 -3.70
C SER A 103 -4.39 -9.67 -3.72
N LEU A 104 -3.37 -10.29 -4.34
CA LEU A 104 -3.20 -11.74 -4.33
C LEU A 104 -2.94 -12.27 -2.92
N ILE A 105 -2.02 -11.66 -2.17
CA ILE A 105 -1.73 -12.05 -0.79
C ILE A 105 -2.98 -11.92 0.08
N CYS A 106 -3.72 -10.84 -0.06
CA CYS A 106 -4.98 -10.61 0.64
C CYS A 106 -6.01 -11.69 0.29
N ALA A 107 -6.19 -12.01 -0.99
CA ALA A 107 -7.12 -13.04 -1.45
C ALA A 107 -6.74 -14.43 -0.91
N LEU A 108 -5.46 -14.80 -0.93
CA LEU A 108 -4.95 -16.06 -0.39
C LEU A 108 -5.16 -16.15 1.13
N TYR A 109 -4.89 -15.06 1.85
CA TYR A 109 -5.14 -15.00 3.29
C TYR A 109 -6.61 -15.24 3.64
N PHE A 110 -7.54 -14.61 2.88
CA PHE A 110 -8.96 -14.82 3.12
C PHE A 110 -9.47 -16.17 2.69
N ALA A 111 -8.97 -16.71 1.59
CA ALA A 111 -9.30 -18.06 1.15
C ALA A 111 -8.87 -19.09 2.21
N SER A 112 -7.65 -18.96 2.75
CA SER A 112 -7.15 -19.87 3.80
C SER A 112 -7.98 -19.75 5.08
N LYS A 113 -8.31 -18.52 5.50
CA LYS A 113 -9.15 -18.28 6.68
C LYS A 113 -10.56 -18.85 6.50
N TYR A 114 -11.18 -18.64 5.33
CA TYR A 114 -12.49 -19.20 5.02
C TYR A 114 -12.52 -20.73 5.08
N LEU A 115 -11.47 -21.39 4.55
CA LEU A 115 -11.35 -22.85 4.58
C LEU A 115 -11.18 -23.38 6.01
N LEU A 116 -10.42 -22.67 6.86
CA LEU A 116 -10.21 -23.01 8.26
C LEU A 116 -11.52 -22.82 9.07
N ASP A 117 -12.23 -21.69 8.89
CA ASP A 117 -13.49 -21.41 9.57
C ASP A 117 -14.57 -22.41 9.17
N LYS A 118 -14.59 -22.86 7.90
CA LYS A 118 -15.50 -23.92 7.43
C LYS A 118 -15.21 -25.26 8.10
N LYS A 119 -13.94 -25.60 8.37
CA LYS A 119 -13.55 -26.83 9.08
C LYS A 119 -13.92 -26.78 10.58
N THR A 120 -13.86 -25.61 11.19
CA THR A 120 -14.11 -25.41 12.63
C THR A 120 -15.57 -25.10 12.99
N GLY A 121 -16.47 -25.02 12.01
CA GLY A 121 -17.90 -24.77 12.22
C GLY A 121 -18.24 -23.37 12.74
N LYS A 122 -17.27 -22.45 12.79
CA LYS A 122 -17.48 -21.06 13.20
C LYS A 122 -18.21 -20.28 12.11
N LYS A 123 -19.49 -20.03 12.30
CA LYS A 123 -20.26 -19.08 11.48
C LYS A 123 -19.79 -17.66 11.83
N ASN A 124 -18.86 -17.10 11.06
CA ASN A 124 -18.53 -15.68 11.12
C ASN A 124 -19.68 -14.86 10.50
N GLY A 125 -20.66 -14.52 11.33
CA GLY A 125 -21.86 -13.77 10.93
C GLY A 125 -21.67 -12.25 10.79
N ARG A 126 -20.45 -11.73 10.83
CA ARG A 126 -20.16 -10.29 10.64
C ARG A 126 -19.30 -10.09 9.41
N LYS A 127 -19.69 -9.15 8.55
CA LYS A 127 -18.84 -8.58 7.50
C LYS A 127 -17.58 -7.99 8.19
N ALA A 128 -16.54 -8.79 8.37
CA ALA A 128 -15.31 -8.34 9.00
C ALA A 128 -14.69 -7.28 8.07
N LYS A 129 -14.63 -6.04 8.54
CA LYS A 129 -13.81 -5.03 7.89
C LYS A 129 -12.36 -5.47 8.00
N ILE A 130 -11.63 -5.35 6.92
CA ILE A 130 -10.29 -5.90 6.76
C ILE A 130 -9.32 -4.73 6.66
N PRO A 131 -8.27 -4.67 7.51
CA PRO A 131 -7.21 -3.71 7.31
C PRO A 131 -6.45 -4.08 6.03
N PHE A 132 -6.48 -3.22 5.00
CA PHE A 132 -5.82 -3.47 3.72
C PHE A 132 -4.41 -2.84 3.65
N ALA A 133 -4.15 -1.81 4.46
CA ALA A 133 -2.85 -1.13 4.49
C ALA A 133 -1.65 -2.07 4.74
N PRO A 134 -1.70 -3.09 5.63
CA PRO A 134 -0.57 -4.01 5.81
C PRO A 134 -0.22 -4.80 4.55
N PHE A 135 -1.23 -5.19 3.76
CA PHE A 135 -1.00 -5.90 2.50
C PHE A 135 -0.38 -4.99 1.44
N MET A 136 -0.83 -3.72 1.38
CA MET A 136 -0.23 -2.72 0.50
C MET A 136 1.22 -2.43 0.88
N ALA A 137 1.50 -2.22 2.16
CA ALA A 137 2.86 -1.98 2.65
C ALA A 137 3.79 -3.16 2.33
N ALA A 138 3.35 -4.39 2.62
CA ALA A 138 4.10 -5.60 2.30
C ALA A 138 4.35 -5.76 0.80
N GLY A 139 3.35 -5.51 -0.05
CA GLY A 139 3.47 -5.55 -1.50
C GLY A 139 4.50 -4.54 -2.03
N ILE A 140 4.47 -3.29 -1.55
CA ILE A 140 5.45 -2.26 -1.92
C ILE A 140 6.87 -2.69 -1.51
N ILE A 141 7.06 -3.11 -0.26
CA ILE A 141 8.38 -3.52 0.25
C ILE A 141 8.91 -4.71 -0.56
N ALA A 142 8.09 -5.73 -0.78
CA ALA A 142 8.50 -6.94 -1.50
C ALA A 142 8.90 -6.65 -2.95
N VAL A 143 8.03 -5.98 -3.72
CA VAL A 143 8.28 -5.69 -5.14
C VAL A 143 9.47 -4.76 -5.31
N CYS A 144 9.57 -3.74 -4.47
CA CYS A 144 10.67 -2.80 -4.53
C CYS A 144 12.02 -3.43 -4.11
N ALA A 145 12.02 -4.38 -3.18
CA ALA A 145 13.22 -5.13 -2.80
C ALA A 145 13.67 -6.06 -3.94
N ILE A 146 12.72 -6.73 -4.61
CA ILE A 146 13.01 -7.60 -5.77
C ILE A 146 13.55 -6.78 -6.95
N ASP A 147 12.90 -5.65 -7.30
CA ASP A 147 13.37 -4.75 -8.36
C ASP A 147 14.81 -4.29 -8.12
N ARG A 148 15.14 -4.00 -6.88
CA ARG A 148 16.48 -3.61 -6.50
C ARG A 148 17.47 -4.76 -6.60
N ALA A 149 17.10 -5.96 -6.16
CA ALA A 149 17.95 -7.14 -6.25
C ALA A 149 18.28 -7.49 -7.72
N SER A 150 17.27 -7.40 -8.61
CA SER A 150 17.46 -7.64 -10.05
C SER A 150 18.31 -6.58 -10.77
N SER A 151 18.47 -5.40 -10.16
CA SER A 151 19.33 -4.34 -10.73
C SER A 151 20.83 -4.53 -10.39
N PHE A 152 21.20 -5.51 -9.58
CA PHE A 152 22.58 -5.85 -9.22
C PHE A 152 23.12 -7.05 -10.02
N VAL A 153 22.29 -7.74 -10.76
CA VAL A 153 22.65 -8.84 -11.69
C VAL A 153 22.75 -8.31 -13.09
#